data_509d879d5034c0b1c39ff78b2534f863
#
_entry.id   509d879d5034c0b1c39ff78b2534f863
#
_cell.length_a   1.000
_cell.length_b   1.000
_cell.length_c   1.000
_cell.angle_alpha   90.00
_cell.angle_beta   90.00
_cell.angle_gamma   90.00
#
_symmetry.space_group_name_H-M   'P 1'
#
loop_
_entity.id
_entity.type
_entity.pdbx_description
1 polymer ?
#
loop_
_entity_poly.entity_id
_entity_poly.type
_entity_poly.pdbx_seq_one_letter_code
_entity_poly.pdbx_strand_id
1 'polypeptide(L)'
;RSTPLYSSAASDVYKRQVEVMGQQWYWSFRLPGEDGILGTSDARNINDENPFGMNPNDPNGQDDILIQGDDLHLLIDQPVKVLLRSIDVLHNFYVPQFRGKMDMVPGMITYYWFTPEKAGEYEILCAELCGVGHHAMRGFVTVDDETSYNEWLSEQITFKESIESASLNNNKFAEIK
;
A
#
# COMPACT_ATOMS: atom_id res chain seq x y z
N ARG A 1 37.88 7.90 -15.89
CA ARG A 1 36.63 7.16 -16.16
C ARG A 1 35.68 7.49 -15.02
N SER A 2 34.73 8.37 -15.28
CA SER A 2 33.65 8.73 -14.36
C SER A 2 32.63 7.60 -14.36
N THR A 3 32.44 6.95 -13.23
CA THR A 3 31.33 6.02 -12.98
C THR A 3 30.04 6.79 -12.98
N PRO A 4 29.00 6.35 -13.71
CA PRO A 4 27.74 7.08 -13.72
C PRO A 4 27.09 7.03 -12.34
N LEU A 5 26.74 8.19 -11.81
CA LEU A 5 26.02 8.41 -10.54
C LEU A 5 24.55 7.92 -10.55
N TYR A 6 24.15 7.16 -11.57
CA TYR A 6 22.77 6.72 -11.76
C TYR A 6 22.40 5.40 -11.08
N SER A 7 23.36 4.67 -10.48
CA SER A 7 23.06 3.29 -10.04
C SER A 7 22.55 3.17 -8.61
N SER A 8 22.88 4.11 -7.70
CA SER A 8 22.45 4.00 -6.31
C SER A 8 21.03 4.57 -6.07
N ALA A 9 20.76 5.77 -6.57
CA ALA A 9 19.44 6.38 -6.39
C ALA A 9 18.29 5.60 -7.07
N ALA A 10 18.56 5.00 -8.24
CA ALA A 10 17.54 4.17 -8.91
C ALA A 10 17.28 2.87 -8.14
N SER A 11 18.28 2.24 -7.53
CA SER A 11 18.11 1.02 -6.73
C SER A 11 17.35 1.30 -5.42
N ASP A 12 17.52 2.47 -4.83
CA ASP A 12 16.86 2.82 -3.58
C ASP A 12 15.37 3.17 -3.78
N VAL A 13 15.01 3.75 -4.93
CA VAL A 13 13.60 3.98 -5.31
C VAL A 13 12.83 2.67 -5.50
N TYR A 14 13.49 1.61 -5.97
CA TYR A 14 12.86 0.30 -6.12
C TYR A 14 12.67 -0.44 -4.78
N LYS A 15 13.44 -0.10 -3.76
CA LYS A 15 13.36 -0.72 -2.44
C LYS A 15 12.24 -0.17 -1.55
N ARG A 16 11.66 0.98 -1.92
CA ARG A 16 10.57 1.61 -1.17
C ARG A 16 9.35 1.77 -2.07
N GLN A 17 8.70 0.64 -2.27
CA GLN A 17 7.45 0.60 -3.01
C GLN A 17 6.29 0.61 -2.02
N VAL A 18 5.22 1.27 -2.41
CA VAL A 18 3.91 1.19 -1.74
C VAL A 18 2.91 0.84 -2.81
N GLU A 19 2.13 -0.18 -2.61
CA GLU A 19 1.01 -0.50 -3.49
C GLU A 19 -0.27 0.05 -2.86
N VAL A 20 -1.06 0.80 -3.64
CA VAL A 20 -2.33 1.39 -3.22
C VAL A 20 -3.45 0.79 -4.04
N MET A 21 -4.46 0.30 -3.36
CA MET A 21 -5.69 -0.21 -3.95
C MET A 21 -6.83 0.77 -3.68
N GLY A 22 -7.46 1.27 -4.75
CA GLY A 22 -8.72 1.99 -4.67
C GLY A 22 -9.89 1.06 -4.91
N GLN A 23 -10.92 1.17 -4.07
CA GLN A 23 -12.22 0.53 -4.26
C GLN A 23 -13.33 1.41 -3.71
N GLN A 24 -14.55 1.14 -4.08
CA GLN A 24 -15.71 1.95 -3.68
C GLN A 24 -16.05 1.71 -2.20
N TRP A 25 -15.81 2.60 -1.24
CA TRP A 25 -15.16 3.92 -1.40
C TRP A 25 -14.12 4.11 -0.31
N TYR A 26 -13.04 3.37 -0.39
CA TYR A 26 -11.92 3.41 0.55
C TYR A 26 -10.58 3.03 -0.09
N TRP A 27 -9.53 3.24 0.65
CA TRP A 27 -8.15 2.94 0.28
C TRP A 27 -7.62 1.77 1.09
N SER A 28 -6.83 0.92 0.45
CA SER A 28 -6.00 -0.06 1.13
C SER A 28 -4.56 0.12 0.66
N PHE A 29 -3.63 -0.18 1.54
CA PHE A 29 -2.21 -0.03 1.24
C PHE A 29 -1.49 -1.35 1.49
N ARG A 30 -0.43 -1.58 0.73
CA ARG A 30 0.45 -2.72 0.89
C ARG A 30 1.89 -2.24 0.83
N LEU A 31 2.66 -2.62 1.83
CA LEU A 31 4.09 -2.35 1.91
C LEU A 31 4.86 -3.65 1.71
N PRO A 32 6.02 -3.63 1.07
CA PRO A 32 6.95 -4.74 1.13
C PRO A 32 7.46 -4.86 2.56
N GLY A 33 7.62 -6.08 3.03
CA GLY A 33 8.15 -6.35 4.35
C GLY A 33 9.65 -6.08 4.47
N GLU A 34 10.33 -6.87 5.29
CA GLU A 34 11.76 -6.71 5.56
C GLU A 34 12.65 -6.95 4.33
N ASP A 35 12.21 -7.82 3.40
CA ASP A 35 12.95 -8.12 2.18
C ASP A 35 12.89 -6.98 1.14
N GLY A 36 11.96 -6.04 1.28
CA GLY A 36 11.75 -4.90 0.40
C GLY A 36 11.17 -5.28 -0.97
N ILE A 37 10.58 -6.47 -1.11
CA ILE A 37 10.06 -7.03 -2.35
C ILE A 37 8.59 -7.36 -2.18
N LEU A 38 7.71 -6.67 -2.91
CA LEU A 38 6.29 -7.04 -2.94
C LEU A 38 6.12 -8.43 -3.55
N GLY A 39 5.45 -9.32 -2.84
CA GLY A 39 5.08 -10.64 -3.34
C GLY A 39 4.12 -10.58 -4.53
N THR A 40 3.99 -11.69 -5.23
CA THR A 40 3.12 -11.82 -6.41
C THR A 40 1.64 -11.73 -6.04
N SER A 41 0.86 -11.22 -6.98
CA SER A 41 -0.60 -11.07 -6.87
C SER A 41 -1.30 -11.84 -7.98
N ASP A 42 -2.46 -12.44 -7.66
CA ASP A 42 -3.33 -13.10 -8.63
C ASP A 42 -4.78 -12.67 -8.38
N ALA A 43 -5.49 -12.29 -9.43
CA ALA A 43 -6.89 -11.85 -9.32
C ALA A 43 -7.82 -12.93 -8.71
N ARG A 44 -7.45 -14.20 -8.81
CA ARG A 44 -8.20 -15.31 -8.20
C ARG A 44 -8.14 -15.34 -6.68
N ASN A 45 -7.16 -14.69 -6.08
CA ASN A 45 -6.97 -14.59 -4.64
C ASN A 45 -7.64 -13.36 -4.04
N ILE A 46 -8.25 -12.49 -4.87
CA ILE A 46 -8.91 -11.27 -4.40
C ILE A 46 -10.16 -11.62 -3.60
N ASN A 47 -10.23 -11.10 -2.39
CA ASN A 47 -11.40 -11.13 -1.50
C ASN A 47 -11.32 -9.93 -0.54
N ASP A 48 -12.32 -9.79 0.35
CA ASP A 48 -12.41 -8.65 1.27
C ASP A 48 -11.22 -8.55 2.23
N GLU A 49 -10.62 -9.67 2.60
CA GLU A 49 -9.45 -9.74 3.50
C GLU A 49 -8.13 -9.60 2.72
N ASN A 50 -8.14 -9.80 1.40
CA ASN A 50 -6.99 -9.75 0.53
C ASN A 50 -7.30 -9.00 -0.78
N PRO A 51 -7.53 -7.68 -0.74
CA PRO A 51 -7.91 -6.91 -1.91
C PRO A 51 -6.80 -6.83 -2.98
N PHE A 52 -5.55 -7.06 -2.61
CA PHE A 52 -4.43 -7.09 -3.53
C PHE A 52 -4.28 -8.44 -4.26
N GLY A 53 -4.99 -9.48 -3.82
CA GLY A 53 -4.86 -10.82 -4.37
C GLY A 53 -3.48 -11.43 -4.12
N MET A 54 -2.87 -11.13 -2.98
CA MET A 54 -1.56 -11.66 -2.61
C MET A 54 -1.56 -13.18 -2.61
N ASN A 55 -0.47 -13.76 -3.13
CA ASN A 55 -0.33 -15.21 -3.18
C ASN A 55 0.20 -15.74 -1.84
N PRO A 56 -0.59 -16.56 -1.10
CA PRO A 56 -0.18 -17.06 0.21
C PRO A 56 1.00 -18.04 0.16
N ASN A 57 1.37 -18.53 -1.03
CA ASN A 57 2.49 -19.44 -1.22
C ASN A 57 3.76 -18.74 -1.74
N ASP A 58 3.72 -17.44 -1.95
CA ASP A 58 4.89 -16.69 -2.40
C ASP A 58 5.77 -16.33 -1.19
N PRO A 59 7.01 -16.78 -1.12
CA PRO A 59 7.88 -16.48 0.01
C PRO A 59 8.14 -14.97 0.19
N ASN A 60 8.22 -14.19 -0.90
CA ASN A 60 8.44 -12.75 -0.83
C ASN A 60 7.20 -11.96 -0.36
N GLY A 61 6.02 -12.57 -0.42
CA GLY A 61 4.79 -11.93 0.06
C GLY A 61 4.42 -12.27 1.50
N GLN A 62 5.20 -13.14 2.16
CA GLN A 62 4.87 -13.56 3.53
C GLN A 62 5.08 -12.46 4.56
N ASP A 63 6.07 -11.61 4.33
CA ASP A 63 6.42 -10.48 5.19
C ASP A 63 5.78 -9.16 4.73
N ASP A 64 5.05 -9.14 3.61
CA ASP A 64 4.28 -7.97 3.19
C ASP A 64 3.27 -7.54 4.26
N ILE A 65 3.08 -6.24 4.37
CA ILE A 65 2.16 -5.62 5.33
C ILE A 65 0.95 -5.10 4.58
N LEU A 66 -0.24 -5.53 5.00
CA LEU A 66 -1.51 -5.07 4.45
C LEU A 66 -2.19 -4.12 5.44
N ILE A 67 -2.45 -2.90 5.01
CA ILE A 67 -3.11 -1.86 5.80
C ILE A 67 -4.50 -1.62 5.22
N GLN A 68 -5.53 -1.89 6.01
CA GLN A 68 -6.93 -1.67 5.67
C GLN A 68 -7.62 -0.89 6.78
N GLY A 69 -8.26 0.24 6.42
CA GLY A 69 -8.99 1.07 7.37
C GLY A 69 -8.10 1.90 8.31
N ASP A 70 -6.81 2.02 7.98
CA ASP A 70 -5.85 2.82 8.69
C ASP A 70 -5.02 3.66 7.70
N ASP A 71 -4.20 4.58 8.19
CA ASP A 71 -3.46 5.55 7.42
C ASP A 71 -2.16 4.96 6.86
N LEU A 72 -1.75 5.46 5.71
CA LEU A 72 -0.45 5.15 5.14
C LEU A 72 0.63 6.00 5.82
N HIS A 73 1.71 5.36 6.28
CA HIS A 73 2.89 6.07 6.77
C HIS A 73 4.04 6.03 5.77
N LEU A 74 4.75 7.16 5.65
CA LEU A 74 5.90 7.31 4.76
C LEU A 74 7.04 8.00 5.50
N LEU A 75 8.26 7.61 5.18
CA LEU A 75 9.45 8.18 5.78
C LEU A 75 9.84 9.49 5.06
N ILE A 76 10.11 10.54 5.84
CA ILE A 76 10.58 11.84 5.32
C ILE A 76 11.92 11.69 4.58
N ASP A 77 12.13 12.51 3.56
CA ASP A 77 13.34 12.59 2.73
C ASP A 77 13.73 11.27 2.05
N GLN A 78 12.79 10.32 1.97
CA GLN A 78 13.01 9.05 1.29
C GLN A 78 12.15 8.96 0.03
N PRO A 79 12.76 8.65 -1.13
CA PRO A 79 12.01 8.46 -2.35
C PRO A 79 11.11 7.22 -2.25
N VAL A 80 9.85 7.37 -2.62
CA VAL A 80 8.87 6.30 -2.65
C VAL A 80 8.29 6.16 -4.05
N LYS A 81 8.14 4.92 -4.51
CA LYS A 81 7.39 4.58 -5.72
C LYS A 81 6.01 4.06 -5.31
N VAL A 82 4.98 4.74 -5.73
CA VAL A 82 3.59 4.36 -5.46
C VAL A 82 3.04 3.61 -6.67
N LEU A 83 2.67 2.35 -6.47
CA LEU A 83 1.98 1.50 -7.45
C LEU A 83 0.48 1.62 -7.19
N LEU A 84 -0.30 1.90 -8.22
CA LEU A 84 -1.71 2.23 -8.08
C LEU A 84 -2.57 1.22 -8.84
N ARG A 85 -3.54 0.65 -8.16
CA ARG A 85 -4.49 -0.33 -8.70
C ARG A 85 -5.92 0.02 -8.30
N SER A 86 -6.86 -0.39 -9.11
CA SER A 86 -8.29 -0.38 -8.80
C SER A 86 -8.88 -1.76 -8.96
N ILE A 87 -9.79 -2.12 -8.06
CA ILE A 87 -10.48 -3.42 -8.08
C ILE A 87 -11.82 -3.34 -8.82
N ASP A 88 -12.41 -2.16 -8.93
CA ASP A 88 -13.81 -1.98 -9.42
C ASP A 88 -13.92 -0.95 -10.55
N VAL A 89 -13.85 0.34 -10.26
CA VAL A 89 -14.02 1.44 -11.21
C VAL A 89 -12.77 2.31 -11.28
N LEU A 90 -12.81 3.36 -12.10
CA LEU A 90 -11.77 4.37 -12.12
C LEU A 90 -11.76 5.16 -10.82
N HIS A 91 -10.57 5.30 -10.22
CA HIS A 91 -10.28 6.22 -9.13
C HIS A 91 -9.09 7.09 -9.52
N ASN A 92 -8.77 8.07 -8.72
CA ASN A 92 -7.54 8.85 -8.87
C ASN A 92 -6.96 9.12 -7.49
N PHE A 93 -5.75 8.64 -7.27
CA PHE A 93 -5.01 8.89 -6.02
C PHE A 93 -4.42 10.28 -6.07
N TYR A 94 -4.87 11.15 -5.19
CA TYR A 94 -4.48 12.55 -5.15
C TYR A 94 -4.19 12.99 -3.72
N VAL A 95 -2.97 13.46 -3.49
CA VAL A 95 -2.59 14.16 -2.28
C VAL A 95 -2.25 15.60 -2.66
N PRO A 96 -3.13 16.58 -2.38
CA PRO A 96 -2.98 17.96 -2.87
C PRO A 96 -1.62 18.59 -2.57
N GLN A 97 -1.13 18.38 -1.36
CA GLN A 97 0.13 18.96 -0.90
C GLN A 97 1.36 18.36 -1.61
N PHE A 98 1.27 17.11 -2.08
CA PHE A 98 2.32 16.48 -2.87
C PHE A 98 2.31 16.92 -4.34
N ARG A 99 1.29 17.69 -4.76
CA ARG A 99 1.11 18.23 -6.12
C ARG A 99 1.16 17.17 -7.22
N GLY A 100 0.83 15.92 -6.86
CA GLY A 100 0.79 14.78 -7.75
C GLY A 100 -0.52 14.05 -7.66
N LYS A 101 -1.04 13.61 -8.79
CA LYS A 101 -2.18 12.71 -8.88
C LYS A 101 -2.00 11.73 -10.03
N MET A 102 -2.57 10.56 -9.90
CA MET A 102 -2.48 9.52 -10.92
C MET A 102 -3.74 8.68 -10.93
N ASP A 103 -4.23 8.37 -12.13
CA ASP A 103 -5.39 7.52 -12.32
C ASP A 103 -5.11 6.08 -11.93
N MET A 104 -6.10 5.46 -11.32
CA MET A 104 -6.15 4.06 -10.93
C MET A 104 -7.16 3.35 -11.82
N VAL A 105 -6.64 2.58 -12.78
CA VAL A 105 -7.44 1.96 -13.84
C VAL A 105 -7.61 0.47 -13.54
N PRO A 106 -8.85 -0.05 -13.49
CA PRO A 106 -9.07 -1.49 -13.31
C PRO A 106 -8.30 -2.34 -14.33
N GLY A 107 -7.61 -3.37 -13.84
CA GLY A 107 -6.80 -4.26 -14.66
C GLY A 107 -5.43 -3.72 -15.08
N MET A 108 -5.05 -2.53 -14.65
CA MET A 108 -3.73 -1.94 -14.92
C MET A 108 -3.05 -1.54 -13.63
N ILE A 109 -1.71 -1.51 -13.66
CA ILE A 109 -0.89 -0.91 -12.60
C ILE A 109 -0.33 0.40 -13.16
N THR A 110 -0.78 1.51 -12.62
CA THR A 110 -0.19 2.81 -12.86
C THR A 110 0.77 3.15 -11.72
N TYR A 111 1.65 4.11 -11.90
CA TYR A 111 2.61 4.48 -10.86
C TYR A 111 3.15 5.88 -11.04
N TYR A 112 3.60 6.45 -9.95
CA TYR A 112 4.47 7.62 -9.92
C TYR A 112 5.40 7.55 -8.69
N TRP A 113 6.35 8.47 -8.61
CA TRP A 113 7.28 8.54 -7.49
C TRP A 113 7.43 9.97 -7.02
N PHE A 114 7.71 10.11 -5.76
CA PHE A 114 8.02 11.40 -5.13
C PHE A 114 8.89 11.18 -3.89
N THR A 115 9.39 12.28 -3.33
CA THR A 115 10.09 12.28 -2.05
C THR A 115 9.35 13.21 -1.11
N PRO A 116 8.79 12.73 0.01
CA PRO A 116 8.19 13.61 1.01
C PRO A 116 9.27 14.47 1.68
N GLU A 117 9.13 15.78 1.64
CA GLU A 117 10.14 16.72 2.17
C GLU A 117 9.74 17.34 3.52
N LYS A 118 8.52 17.10 3.99
CA LYS A 118 8.00 17.71 5.20
C LYS A 118 7.15 16.73 5.98
N ALA A 119 7.48 16.54 7.26
CA ALA A 119 6.68 15.73 8.18
C ALA A 119 5.29 16.36 8.42
N GLY A 120 4.30 15.50 8.65
CA GLY A 120 2.92 15.89 8.92
C GLY A 120 1.92 14.92 8.31
N GLU A 121 0.65 15.16 8.59
CA GLU A 121 -0.50 14.41 8.08
C GLU A 121 -1.08 15.12 6.85
N TYR A 122 -1.38 14.35 5.81
CA TYR A 122 -1.87 14.82 4.52
C TYR A 122 -3.06 14.00 4.07
N GLU A 123 -4.09 14.68 3.58
CA GLU A 123 -5.31 14.02 3.12
C GLU A 123 -5.13 13.41 1.73
N ILE A 124 -5.57 12.16 1.58
CA ILE A 124 -5.71 11.46 0.30
C ILE A 124 -7.14 11.64 -0.18
N LEU A 125 -7.31 12.10 -1.41
CA LEU A 125 -8.60 12.32 -2.04
C LEU A 125 -8.72 11.45 -3.29
N CYS A 126 -9.94 10.99 -3.58
CA CYS A 126 -10.25 10.50 -4.91
C CYS A 126 -10.56 11.68 -5.83
N ALA A 127 -9.78 11.85 -6.90
CA ALA A 127 -9.95 12.95 -7.86
C ALA A 127 -10.55 12.48 -9.20
N GLU A 128 -11.20 11.30 -9.24
CA GLU A 128 -11.97 10.78 -10.38
C GLU A 128 -13.34 10.30 -9.90
N LEU A 129 -14.41 10.69 -10.62
CA LEU A 129 -15.77 10.32 -10.24
C LEU A 129 -15.96 8.80 -10.25
N CYS A 130 -16.05 8.21 -9.06
CA CYS A 130 -16.09 6.77 -8.84
C CYS A 130 -17.44 6.25 -8.27
N GLY A 131 -18.50 7.03 -8.35
CA GLY A 131 -19.84 6.65 -7.89
C GLY A 131 -20.41 7.53 -6.79
N VAL A 132 -21.48 7.08 -6.15
CA VAL A 132 -22.24 7.90 -5.18
C VAL A 132 -21.45 8.30 -3.95
N GLY A 133 -20.49 7.47 -3.51
CA GLY A 133 -19.62 7.74 -2.38
C GLY A 133 -18.33 8.50 -2.72
N HIS A 134 -18.17 8.96 -3.97
CA HIS A 134 -16.95 9.64 -4.43
C HIS A 134 -16.50 10.78 -3.49
N HIS A 135 -17.42 11.61 -3.05
CA HIS A 135 -17.15 12.76 -2.17
C HIS A 135 -16.66 12.36 -0.76
N ALA A 136 -16.89 11.12 -0.36
CA ALA A 136 -16.52 10.57 0.95
C ALA A 136 -15.28 9.65 0.88
N MET A 137 -14.76 9.37 -0.33
CA MET A 137 -13.58 8.52 -0.51
C MET A 137 -12.32 9.29 -0.13
N ARG A 138 -11.96 9.23 1.13
CA ARG A 138 -10.83 9.91 1.77
C ARG A 138 -9.94 8.92 2.49
N GLY A 139 -8.72 9.30 2.74
CA GLY A 139 -7.74 8.63 3.58
C GLY A 139 -6.67 9.61 3.98
N PHE A 140 -5.68 9.15 4.72
CA PHE A 140 -4.57 10.00 5.14
C PHE A 140 -3.24 9.32 4.82
N VAL A 141 -2.22 10.14 4.67
CA VAL A 141 -0.83 9.73 4.63
C VAL A 141 -0.06 10.58 5.64
N THR A 142 0.58 9.91 6.58
CA THR A 142 1.46 10.51 7.56
C THR A 142 2.90 10.41 7.10
N VAL A 143 3.61 11.52 7.10
CA VAL A 143 5.05 11.58 6.80
C VAL A 143 5.77 11.72 8.12
N ASP A 144 6.55 10.71 8.47
CA ASP A 144 7.23 10.57 9.76
C ASP A 144 8.73 10.73 9.65
N ASP A 145 9.35 11.04 10.79
CA ASP A 145 10.76 10.78 11.01
C ASP A 145 11.03 9.27 11.17
N GLU A 146 12.31 8.89 11.17
CA GLU A 146 12.71 7.47 11.22
C GLU A 146 12.24 6.76 12.50
N THR A 147 12.20 7.47 13.63
CA THR A 147 11.80 6.89 14.90
C THR A 147 10.30 6.58 14.92
N SER A 148 9.49 7.56 14.58
CA SER A 148 8.02 7.43 14.55
C SER A 148 7.57 6.42 13.50
N TYR A 149 8.21 6.42 12.33
CA TYR A 149 7.93 5.44 11.28
C TYR A 149 8.23 4.01 11.74
N ASN A 150 9.37 3.79 12.40
CA ASN A 150 9.76 2.45 12.88
C ASN A 150 8.86 1.98 14.04
N GLU A 151 8.42 2.89 14.92
CA GLU A 151 7.43 2.59 15.96
C GLU A 151 6.13 2.11 15.32
N TRP A 152 5.56 2.90 14.41
CA TRP A 152 4.35 2.51 13.68
C TRP A 152 4.51 1.19 12.92
N LEU A 153 5.64 0.99 12.22
CA LEU A 153 5.90 -0.22 11.45
C LEU A 153 5.95 -1.47 12.34
N SER A 154 6.49 -1.34 13.56
CA SER A 154 6.57 -2.44 14.52
C SER A 154 5.22 -2.92 15.07
N GLU A 155 4.17 -2.11 14.94
CA GLU A 155 2.80 -2.43 15.34
C GLU A 155 2.03 -3.16 14.24
N GLN A 156 2.56 -3.15 13.00
CA GLN A 156 1.91 -3.79 11.87
C GLN A 156 2.14 -5.31 11.88
N ILE A 157 1.15 -6.05 11.40
CA ILE A 157 1.25 -7.50 11.25
C ILE A 157 1.55 -7.86 9.78
N THR A 158 2.34 -8.90 9.60
CA THR A 158 2.65 -9.43 8.27
C THR A 158 1.46 -10.20 7.68
N PHE A 159 1.46 -10.35 6.37
CA PHE A 159 0.45 -11.15 5.67
C PHE A 159 0.40 -12.59 6.17
N LYS A 160 1.56 -13.18 6.46
CA LYS A 160 1.64 -14.52 7.06
C LYS A 160 0.92 -14.58 8.41
N GLU A 161 1.19 -13.64 9.31
CA GLU A 161 0.55 -13.57 10.62
C GLU A 161 -0.95 -13.35 10.52
N SER A 162 -1.41 -12.57 9.55
CA SER A 162 -2.84 -12.35 9.29
C SER A 162 -3.56 -13.64 8.90
N ILE A 163 -2.97 -14.45 7.99
CA ILE A 163 -3.51 -15.75 7.56
C ILE A 163 -3.55 -16.74 8.73
N GLU A 164 -2.48 -16.81 9.51
CA GLU A 164 -2.40 -17.69 10.68
C GLU A 164 -3.47 -17.36 11.72
N SER A 165 -3.68 -16.09 12.00
CA SER A 165 -4.72 -15.61 12.93
C SER A 165 -6.13 -15.94 12.45
N ALA A 166 -6.41 -15.74 11.17
CA ALA A 166 -7.71 -16.10 10.57
C ALA A 166 -7.98 -17.62 10.66
N SER A 167 -6.97 -18.44 10.41
CA SER A 167 -7.05 -19.89 10.49
C SER A 167 -7.35 -20.38 11.91
N LEU A 168 -6.74 -19.78 12.93
CA LEU A 168 -6.99 -20.11 14.33
C LEU A 168 -8.41 -19.76 14.77
N ASN A 169 -8.94 -18.64 14.32
CA ASN A 169 -10.31 -18.22 14.62
C ASN A 169 -11.33 -19.16 13.98
N ASN A 170 -11.14 -19.56 12.73
CA ASN A 170 -12.04 -20.50 12.05
C ASN A 170 -12.10 -21.88 12.73
N ASN A 171 -10.97 -22.38 13.25
CA ASN A 171 -10.93 -23.65 13.98
C ASN A 171 -11.68 -23.56 15.33
N LYS A 172 -11.62 -22.45 16.04
CA LYS A 172 -12.39 -22.25 17.28
C LYS A 172 -13.90 -22.27 17.06
N PHE A 173 -14.39 -21.73 15.94
CA PHE A 173 -15.81 -21.78 15.61
C PHE A 173 -16.29 -23.16 15.13
N ALA A 174 -15.39 -23.99 14.61
CA ALA A 174 -15.72 -25.38 14.21
C ALA A 174 -15.85 -26.32 15.41
N GLU A 175 -15.16 -26.07 16.52
CA GLU A 175 -15.22 -26.89 17.75
C GLU A 175 -16.46 -26.62 18.64
N ILE A 176 -17.20 -25.53 18.37
CA ILE A 176 -18.39 -25.12 19.14
C ILE A 176 -19.73 -25.69 18.54
N LYS A 177 -19.63 -26.41 17.44
CA LYS A 177 -20.78 -27.10 16.80
C LYS A 177 -20.79 -28.56 17.11
#